data_4917966aed49f935c84b2ea1a572f889
#
_entry.id   4917966aed49f935c84b2ea1a572f889
#
_cell.length_a   1.000
_cell.length_b   1.000
_cell.length_c   1.000
_cell.angle_alpha   90.00
_cell.angle_beta   90.00
_cell.angle_gamma   90.00
#
_symmetry.space_group_name_H-M   'P 1'
#
loop_
_entity.id
_entity.type
_entity.pdbx_description
1 polymer ?
#
loop_
_entity_poly.entity_id
_entity_poly.type
_entity_poly.pdbx_seq_one_letter_code
_entity_poly.pdbx_strand_id
1 'polypeptide(L)'
;KIRQDMNENELLTPYYLFEVSWEVCNKVGGIHTVVSTKARTVESKLGDNYLLIGPDIQREGDNPEFEEDDELLKAWRQSVYNDGIRIRIGRWRVVGRPIAVLVDYTSLFPKKDDILKFLWETYHVDSISGQWDYIEPVLFGHAAGQVIASYVENFCASTDKVVAHFHEWMT
;
A
#
# COMPACT_ATOMS: atom_id res chain seq x y z
N LYS A 1 -6.79 -37.30 -1.61
CA LYS A 1 -8.16 -37.33 -1.00
C LYS A 1 -8.24 -36.48 0.27
N ILE A 2 -7.73 -35.23 0.27
CA ILE A 2 -7.82 -34.27 1.42
C ILE A 2 -8.25 -32.86 0.94
N ARG A 3 -8.92 -32.75 -0.20
CA ARG A 3 -9.29 -31.45 -0.79
C ARG A 3 -10.80 -31.18 -0.82
N GLN A 4 -11.58 -31.88 0.00
CA GLN A 4 -13.06 -31.89 -0.16
C GLN A 4 -13.87 -31.19 0.94
N ASP A 5 -13.26 -30.55 1.96
CA ASP A 5 -14.03 -29.93 3.04
C ASP A 5 -13.61 -28.48 3.38
N MET A 6 -12.90 -27.78 2.50
CA MET A 6 -12.71 -26.32 2.69
C MET A 6 -13.97 -25.60 2.18
N ASN A 7 -14.62 -24.85 3.07
CA ASN A 7 -15.74 -23.97 2.74
C ASN A 7 -15.29 -23.01 1.60
N GLU A 8 -16.10 -22.86 0.54
CA GLU A 8 -15.78 -21.98 -0.59
C GLU A 8 -15.42 -20.56 -0.14
N ASN A 9 -16.02 -20.07 0.96
CA ASN A 9 -15.69 -18.77 1.54
C ASN A 9 -14.27 -18.72 2.11
N GLU A 10 -13.72 -19.82 2.65
CA GLU A 10 -12.34 -19.87 3.12
C GLU A 10 -11.34 -19.89 1.96
N LEU A 11 -11.72 -20.47 0.83
CA LEU A 11 -10.91 -20.47 -0.38
C LEU A 11 -10.75 -19.07 -0.99
N LEU A 12 -11.76 -18.20 -0.83
CA LEU A 12 -11.80 -16.85 -1.39
C LEU A 12 -11.27 -15.78 -0.44
N THR A 13 -11.13 -16.07 0.85
CA THR A 13 -10.61 -15.09 1.83
C THR A 13 -9.09 -15.03 1.76
N PRO A 14 -8.48 -13.85 1.53
CA PRO A 14 -7.03 -13.70 1.59
C PRO A 14 -6.55 -13.84 3.03
N TYR A 15 -5.30 -14.27 3.20
CA TYR A 15 -4.61 -14.23 4.49
C TYR A 15 -4.05 -12.82 4.75
N TYR A 16 -3.44 -12.21 3.70
CA TYR A 16 -3.01 -10.81 3.72
C TYR A 16 -3.76 -10.00 2.66
N LEU A 17 -4.20 -8.82 3.03
CA LEU A 17 -4.80 -7.85 2.11
C LEU A 17 -4.06 -6.51 2.22
N PHE A 18 -3.46 -6.12 1.11
CA PHE A 18 -2.94 -4.77 0.90
C PHE A 18 -3.95 -3.97 0.10
N GLU A 19 -4.25 -2.78 0.56
CA GLU A 19 -5.15 -1.86 -0.13
C GLU A 19 -4.44 -0.53 -0.35
N VAL A 20 -4.16 -0.21 -1.60
CA VAL A 20 -3.39 0.96 -2.01
C VAL A 20 -4.34 2.02 -2.54
N SER A 21 -4.26 3.22 -1.98
CA SER A 21 -5.01 4.36 -2.47
C SER A 21 -4.32 5.67 -2.13
N TRP A 22 -4.34 6.61 -3.08
CA TRP A 22 -3.91 7.98 -2.83
C TRP A 22 -4.64 8.62 -1.65
N GLU A 23 -5.86 8.15 -1.36
CA GLU A 23 -6.73 8.70 -0.33
C GLU A 23 -6.62 7.98 1.04
N VAL A 24 -5.66 7.11 1.25
CA VAL A 24 -5.36 6.58 2.59
C VAL A 24 -4.70 7.67 3.43
N CYS A 25 -5.34 8.03 4.55
CA CYS A 25 -4.94 9.15 5.42
C CYS A 25 -4.84 10.51 4.68
N ASN A 26 -5.52 10.64 3.55
CA ASN A 26 -5.50 11.82 2.70
C ASN A 26 -6.84 11.99 1.99
N LYS A 27 -7.72 12.80 2.56
CA LYS A 27 -9.07 12.99 2.01
C LYS A 27 -9.05 13.94 0.81
N VAL A 28 -9.25 13.40 -0.39
CA VAL A 28 -9.35 14.14 -1.64
C VAL A 28 -10.73 14.00 -2.28
N GLY A 29 -11.27 12.77 -2.32
CA GLY A 29 -12.50 12.48 -3.02
C GLY A 29 -13.32 11.33 -2.42
N GLY A 30 -13.98 10.58 -3.27
CA GLY A 30 -14.93 9.53 -2.88
C GLY A 30 -14.29 8.23 -2.42
N ILE A 31 -13.07 7.91 -2.87
CA ILE A 31 -12.38 6.68 -2.50
C ILE A 31 -12.04 6.67 -1.01
N HIS A 32 -11.70 7.83 -0.44
CA HIS A 32 -11.55 7.95 1.01
C HIS A 32 -12.76 7.37 1.76
N THR A 33 -13.97 7.73 1.33
CA THR A 33 -15.20 7.22 1.95
C THR A 33 -15.34 5.71 1.74
N VAL A 34 -15.06 5.20 0.56
CA VAL A 34 -15.14 3.76 0.25
C VAL A 34 -14.19 2.97 1.16
N VAL A 35 -12.92 3.37 1.22
CA VAL A 35 -11.89 2.65 1.98
C VAL A 35 -12.13 2.80 3.49
N SER A 36 -12.39 4.02 3.98
CA SER A 36 -12.58 4.27 5.41
C SER A 36 -13.81 3.60 5.99
N THR A 37 -14.92 3.53 5.23
CA THR A 37 -16.17 2.92 5.74
C THR A 37 -16.09 1.40 5.82
N LYS A 38 -15.38 0.74 4.90
CA LYS A 38 -15.20 -0.72 4.94
C LYS A 38 -14.09 -1.17 5.89
N ALA A 39 -13.18 -0.27 6.29
CA ALA A 39 -12.00 -0.58 7.07
C ALA A 39 -12.31 -1.41 8.33
N ARG A 40 -13.34 -1.03 9.11
CA ARG A 40 -13.77 -1.78 10.28
C ARG A 40 -14.14 -3.23 9.98
N THR A 41 -14.89 -3.44 8.88
CA THR A 41 -15.36 -4.79 8.51
C THR A 41 -14.21 -5.68 8.05
N VAL A 42 -13.27 -5.13 7.32
CA VAL A 42 -12.10 -5.87 6.84
C VAL A 42 -11.13 -6.14 7.98
N GLU A 43 -10.83 -5.13 8.80
CA GLU A 43 -9.96 -5.25 9.97
C GLU A 43 -10.50 -6.30 10.96
N SER A 44 -11.81 -6.32 11.23
CA SER A 44 -12.41 -7.32 12.13
C SER A 44 -12.27 -8.76 11.65
N LYS A 45 -11.99 -8.98 10.35
CA LYS A 45 -11.78 -10.30 9.76
C LYS A 45 -10.32 -10.68 9.62
N LEU A 46 -9.47 -9.73 9.28
CA LEU A 46 -8.07 -9.96 8.93
C LEU A 46 -7.10 -9.46 10.02
N GLY A 47 -7.56 -8.60 10.93
CA GLY A 47 -6.71 -7.98 11.95
C GLY A 47 -5.54 -7.23 11.33
N ASP A 48 -4.36 -7.42 11.90
CA ASP A 48 -3.12 -6.78 11.42
C ASP A 48 -2.58 -7.35 10.08
N ASN A 49 -3.26 -8.33 9.49
CA ASN A 49 -2.99 -8.78 8.12
C ASN A 49 -3.69 -7.90 7.05
N TYR A 50 -4.40 -6.86 7.47
CA TYR A 50 -4.95 -5.82 6.62
C TYR A 50 -4.12 -4.55 6.71
N LEU A 51 -3.40 -4.23 5.64
CA LEU A 51 -2.53 -3.07 5.54
C LEU A 51 -3.02 -2.11 4.46
N LEU A 52 -3.18 -0.86 4.82
CA LEU A 52 -3.53 0.23 3.89
C LEU A 52 -2.26 1.01 3.54
N ILE A 53 -2.08 1.32 2.28
CA ILE A 53 -0.89 2.04 1.79
C ILE A 53 -1.33 3.33 1.13
N GLY A 54 -0.79 4.45 1.61
CA GLY A 54 -1.04 5.79 1.10
C GLY A 54 0.26 6.57 0.86
N PRO A 55 0.19 7.71 0.16
CA PRO A 55 1.34 8.58 -0.02
C PRO A 55 1.62 9.38 1.25
N ASP A 56 2.88 9.55 1.61
CA ASP A 56 3.30 10.47 2.68
C ASP A 56 3.42 11.90 2.14
N ILE A 57 2.27 12.56 1.98
CA ILE A 57 2.19 13.92 1.41
C ILE A 57 2.52 14.98 2.48
N GLN A 58 2.14 14.73 3.73
CA GLN A 58 2.33 15.63 4.85
C GLN A 58 3.56 15.21 5.66
N ARG A 59 4.75 15.43 5.10
CA ARG A 59 6.02 14.99 5.70
C ARG A 59 6.42 15.71 6.97
N GLU A 60 5.99 16.96 7.10
CA GLU A 60 6.24 17.82 8.25
C GLU A 60 4.91 18.26 8.84
N GLY A 61 4.58 17.72 9.99
CA GLY A 61 3.38 18.08 10.74
C GLY A 61 2.48 16.89 11.08
N ASP A 62 1.51 17.16 11.95
CA ASP A 62 0.53 16.17 12.37
C ASP A 62 -0.50 15.92 11.24
N ASN A 63 -0.45 14.76 10.63
CA ASN A 63 -1.56 14.30 9.80
C ASN A 63 -2.73 13.94 10.73
N PRO A 64 -3.86 14.67 10.68
CA PRO A 64 -4.96 14.46 11.61
C PRO A 64 -5.61 13.08 11.48
N GLU A 65 -5.45 12.44 10.34
CA GLU A 65 -6.00 11.11 10.06
C GLU A 65 -5.04 9.97 10.40
N PHE A 66 -3.77 10.26 10.71
CA PHE A 66 -2.74 9.27 10.94
C PHE A 66 -2.16 9.37 12.36
N GLU A 67 -2.04 8.23 13.02
CA GLU A 67 -1.37 8.09 14.32
C GLU A 67 -0.16 7.18 14.14
N GLU A 68 1.02 7.78 14.11
CA GLU A 68 2.28 7.05 13.94
C GLU A 68 2.58 6.18 15.14
N ASP A 69 3.10 4.97 14.88
CA ASP A 69 3.53 4.02 15.90
C ASP A 69 4.90 3.45 15.51
N ASP A 70 5.94 3.91 16.20
CA ASP A 70 7.33 3.54 15.93
C ASP A 70 7.67 2.10 16.30
N GLU A 71 6.88 1.46 17.13
CA GLU A 71 7.08 0.07 17.52
C GLU A 71 6.36 -0.92 16.59
N LEU A 72 5.32 -0.45 15.89
CA LEU A 72 4.56 -1.29 14.95
C LEU A 72 5.44 -1.68 13.75
N LEU A 73 5.59 -2.98 13.51
CA LEU A 73 6.39 -3.54 12.40
C LEU A 73 7.83 -2.96 12.31
N LYS A 74 8.42 -2.64 13.44
CA LYS A 74 9.72 -1.96 13.56
C LYS A 74 10.86 -2.63 12.78
N ALA A 75 10.93 -3.96 12.85
CA ALA A 75 11.96 -4.72 12.13
C ALA A 75 11.82 -4.58 10.61
N TRP A 76 10.59 -4.60 10.12
CA TRP A 76 10.31 -4.40 8.69
C TRP A 76 10.58 -2.96 8.24
N ARG A 77 10.20 -1.96 9.05
CA ARG A 77 10.52 -0.55 8.77
C ARG A 77 12.03 -0.37 8.54
N GLN A 78 12.85 -1.01 9.36
CA GLN A 78 14.31 -0.93 9.23
C GLN A 78 14.81 -1.63 7.95
N SER A 79 14.22 -2.76 7.57
CA SER A 79 14.53 -3.45 6.31
C SER A 79 14.21 -2.57 5.10
N VAL A 80 13.00 -2.04 5.04
CA VAL A 80 12.55 -1.14 3.97
C VAL A 80 13.43 0.12 3.86
N TYR A 81 13.83 0.68 4.99
CA TYR A 81 14.76 1.82 5.01
C TYR A 81 16.12 1.48 4.41
N ASN A 82 16.66 0.30 4.71
CA ASN A 82 17.92 -0.17 4.14
C ASN A 82 17.84 -0.37 2.62
N ASP A 83 16.65 -0.68 2.10
CA ASP A 83 16.35 -0.78 0.66
C ASP A 83 16.18 0.60 -0.02
N GLY A 84 16.31 1.69 0.76
CA GLY A 84 16.24 3.07 0.28
C GLY A 84 14.82 3.62 0.14
N ILE A 85 13.83 2.93 0.68
CA ILE A 85 12.44 3.38 0.71
C ILE A 85 12.13 3.96 2.09
N ARG A 86 11.47 5.12 2.13
CA ARG A 86 11.03 5.75 3.37
C ARG A 86 9.56 5.52 3.58
N ILE A 87 9.21 4.96 4.74
CA ILE A 87 7.83 4.73 5.16
C ILE A 87 7.60 5.20 6.59
N ARG A 88 6.37 5.62 6.86
CA ARG A 88 5.84 5.80 8.21
C ARG A 88 4.76 4.77 8.44
N ILE A 89 4.76 4.13 9.60
CA ILE A 89 3.78 3.09 9.96
C ILE A 89 3.01 3.54 11.18
N GLY A 90 1.71 3.28 11.18
CA GLY A 90 0.84 3.65 12.27
C GLY A 90 -0.58 3.14 12.07
N ARG A 91 -1.54 3.84 12.65
CA ARG A 91 -2.97 3.53 12.55
C ARG A 91 -3.73 4.67 11.86
N TRP A 92 -4.58 4.34 10.91
CA TRP A 92 -5.52 5.31 10.35
C TRP A 92 -6.61 5.63 11.38
N ARG A 93 -6.85 6.92 11.64
CA ARG A 93 -7.84 7.41 12.63
C ARG A 93 -9.27 7.33 12.10
N VAL A 94 -9.64 6.18 11.55
CA VAL A 94 -11.01 5.82 11.14
C VAL A 94 -11.54 4.68 12.00
N VAL A 95 -12.81 4.35 11.85
CA VAL A 95 -13.41 3.23 12.61
C VAL A 95 -12.77 1.92 12.18
N GLY A 96 -12.27 1.14 13.14
CA GLY A 96 -11.49 -0.08 12.94
C GLY A 96 -9.99 0.13 13.14
N ARG A 97 -9.48 1.36 13.00
CA ARG A 97 -8.07 1.71 13.21
C ARG A 97 -7.08 0.75 12.52
N PRO A 98 -7.28 0.46 11.22
CA PRO A 98 -6.40 -0.45 10.50
C PRO A 98 -4.98 0.08 10.43
N ILE A 99 -4.02 -0.82 10.19
CA ILE A 99 -2.63 -0.42 9.92
C ILE A 99 -2.60 0.41 8.64
N ALA A 100 -1.94 1.57 8.72
CA ALA A 100 -1.63 2.42 7.58
C ALA A 100 -0.11 2.57 7.43
N VAL A 101 0.34 2.45 6.21
CA VAL A 101 1.73 2.64 5.79
C VAL A 101 1.77 3.81 4.82
N LEU A 102 2.39 4.91 5.24
CA LEU A 102 2.58 6.09 4.39
C LEU A 102 3.95 6.03 3.72
N VAL A 103 3.97 6.15 2.40
CA VAL A 103 5.17 5.95 1.57
C VAL A 103 5.66 7.28 1.02
N ASP A 104 6.92 7.63 1.29
CA ASP A 104 7.61 8.75 0.64
C ASP A 104 8.10 8.34 -0.75
N TYR A 105 7.24 8.49 -1.75
CA TYR A 105 7.55 8.18 -3.15
C TYR A 105 8.44 9.22 -3.83
N THR A 106 8.68 10.38 -3.21
CA THR A 106 9.50 11.43 -3.84
C THR A 106 10.99 11.10 -3.87
N SER A 107 11.42 10.12 -3.07
CA SER A 107 12.76 9.53 -3.20
C SER A 107 13.01 8.92 -4.58
N LEU A 108 11.93 8.63 -5.34
CA LEU A 108 11.99 8.09 -6.71
C LEU A 108 12.08 9.18 -7.80
N PHE A 109 11.90 10.46 -7.48
CA PHE A 109 11.99 11.54 -8.48
C PHE A 109 13.28 11.54 -9.30
N PRO A 110 14.47 11.31 -8.71
CA PRO A 110 15.70 11.20 -9.49
C PRO A 110 15.75 9.99 -10.45
N LYS A 111 14.97 8.95 -10.16
CA LYS A 111 14.88 7.72 -10.95
C LYS A 111 13.67 7.70 -11.89
N LYS A 112 12.93 8.80 -11.97
CA LYS A 112 11.67 8.91 -12.71
C LYS A 112 11.80 8.42 -14.15
N ASP A 113 12.81 8.90 -14.87
CA ASP A 113 12.97 8.59 -16.29
C ASP A 113 13.30 7.10 -16.52
N ASP A 114 14.08 6.50 -15.62
CA ASP A 114 14.39 5.05 -15.68
C ASP A 114 13.13 4.20 -15.43
N ILE A 115 12.30 4.61 -14.47
CA ILE A 115 11.02 3.92 -14.14
C ILE A 115 10.06 4.02 -15.33
N LEU A 116 9.87 5.22 -15.89
CA LEU A 116 8.99 5.44 -17.02
C LEU A 116 9.49 4.69 -18.27
N LYS A 117 10.80 4.70 -18.51
CA LYS A 117 11.43 3.92 -19.58
C LYS A 117 11.18 2.43 -19.41
N PHE A 118 11.34 1.90 -18.19
CA PHE A 118 11.06 0.49 -17.90
C PHE A 118 9.60 0.13 -18.20
N LEU A 119 8.64 0.96 -17.80
CA LEU A 119 7.23 0.75 -18.09
C LEU A 119 6.93 0.74 -19.60
N TRP A 120 7.57 1.65 -20.34
CA TRP A 120 7.47 1.69 -21.80
C TRP A 120 8.05 0.44 -22.46
N GLU A 121 9.30 0.08 -22.12
CA GLU A 121 10.02 -1.03 -22.75
C GLU A 121 9.40 -2.39 -22.40
N THR A 122 8.91 -2.57 -21.19
CA THR A 122 8.43 -3.86 -20.69
C THR A 122 6.94 -4.06 -20.97
N TYR A 123 6.14 -3.03 -20.77
CA TYR A 123 4.67 -3.13 -20.81
C TYR A 123 4.03 -2.32 -21.92
N HIS A 124 4.82 -1.60 -22.73
CA HIS A 124 4.36 -0.72 -23.81
C HIS A 124 3.36 0.35 -23.34
N VAL A 125 3.53 0.82 -22.10
CA VAL A 125 2.75 1.91 -21.54
C VAL A 125 3.38 3.23 -21.94
N ASP A 126 2.63 4.10 -22.68
CA ASP A 126 3.10 5.44 -23.04
C ASP A 126 3.16 6.33 -21.80
N SER A 127 4.30 6.30 -21.13
CA SER A 127 4.55 6.99 -19.87
C SER A 127 5.53 8.15 -20.01
N ILE A 128 6.31 8.20 -21.09
CA ILE A 128 7.41 9.18 -21.26
C ILE A 128 6.87 10.60 -21.49
N SER A 129 5.70 10.73 -22.11
CA SER A 129 5.04 12.00 -22.38
C SER A 129 4.16 12.53 -21.24
N GLY A 130 4.09 11.79 -20.11
CA GLY A 130 3.23 12.11 -18.97
C GLY A 130 3.56 13.45 -18.31
N GLN A 131 2.53 14.19 -17.92
CA GLN A 131 2.66 15.36 -17.07
C GLN A 131 2.76 14.97 -15.59
N TRP A 132 3.00 15.92 -14.68
CA TRP A 132 3.17 15.62 -13.26
C TRP A 132 1.93 14.97 -12.59
N ASP A 133 0.74 15.29 -13.06
CA ASP A 133 -0.50 14.68 -12.61
C ASP A 133 -0.60 13.18 -12.95
N TYR A 134 0.14 12.73 -13.95
CA TYR A 134 0.34 11.31 -14.28
C TYR A 134 1.58 10.73 -13.57
N ILE A 135 2.69 11.47 -13.55
CA ILE A 135 3.98 10.97 -13.05
C ILE A 135 3.93 10.67 -11.55
N GLU A 136 3.35 11.56 -10.73
CA GLU A 136 3.28 11.35 -9.28
C GLU A 136 2.51 10.08 -8.90
N PRO A 137 1.30 9.82 -9.42
CA PRO A 137 0.60 8.55 -9.19
C PRO A 137 1.39 7.33 -9.62
N VAL A 138 2.05 7.37 -10.78
CA VAL A 138 2.89 6.25 -11.25
C VAL A 138 4.04 5.97 -10.29
N LEU A 139 4.73 7.00 -9.80
CA LEU A 139 5.81 6.83 -8.84
C LEU A 139 5.30 6.34 -7.48
N PHE A 140 4.15 6.83 -7.04
CA PHE A 140 3.51 6.32 -5.83
C PHE A 140 3.12 4.84 -5.97
N GLY A 141 2.45 4.46 -7.06
CA GLY A 141 2.09 3.06 -7.32
C GLY A 141 3.31 2.15 -7.40
N HIS A 142 4.40 2.60 -8.05
CA HIS A 142 5.67 1.88 -8.08
C HIS A 142 6.27 1.70 -6.68
N ALA A 143 6.32 2.76 -5.88
CA ALA A 143 6.82 2.70 -4.51
C ALA A 143 5.95 1.78 -3.62
N ALA A 144 4.63 1.86 -3.74
CA ALA A 144 3.71 0.98 -3.03
C ALA A 144 3.93 -0.50 -3.41
N GLY A 145 4.16 -0.78 -4.69
CA GLY A 145 4.51 -2.12 -5.16
C GLY A 145 5.80 -2.66 -4.53
N GLN A 146 6.84 -1.82 -4.43
CA GLN A 146 8.10 -2.18 -3.75
C GLN A 146 7.89 -2.46 -2.26
N VAL A 147 7.07 -1.65 -1.59
CA VAL A 147 6.72 -1.83 -0.16
C VAL A 147 5.98 -3.15 0.06
N ILE A 148 5.01 -3.48 -0.81
CA ILE A 148 4.28 -4.76 -0.74
C ILE A 148 5.24 -5.94 -0.97
N ALA A 149 6.09 -5.87 -1.98
CA ALA A 149 7.07 -6.91 -2.29
C ALA A 149 7.99 -7.17 -1.08
N SER A 150 8.52 -6.11 -0.47
CA SER A 150 9.35 -6.21 0.74
C SER A 150 8.58 -6.86 1.91
N TYR A 151 7.30 -6.51 2.12
CA TYR A 151 6.49 -7.15 3.16
C TYR A 151 6.31 -8.64 2.91
N VAL A 152 5.95 -8.99 1.67
CA VAL A 152 5.72 -10.38 1.27
C VAL A 152 6.99 -11.22 1.48
N GLU A 153 8.15 -10.71 1.07
CA GLU A 153 9.43 -11.38 1.24
C GLU A 153 9.82 -11.61 2.72
N ASN A 154 9.43 -10.69 3.61
CA ASN A 154 9.81 -10.76 5.03
C ASN A 154 8.82 -11.55 5.89
N PHE A 155 7.52 -11.56 5.56
CA PHE A 155 6.47 -12.07 6.46
C PHE A 155 5.56 -13.14 5.87
N CYS A 156 5.49 -13.28 4.55
CA CYS A 156 4.56 -14.21 3.94
C CYS A 156 5.22 -15.54 3.62
N ALA A 157 4.54 -16.63 3.94
CA ALA A 157 4.92 -17.96 3.46
C ALA A 157 4.46 -18.15 2.00
N SER A 158 5.12 -19.02 1.25
CA SER A 158 4.74 -19.33 -0.14
C SER A 158 3.34 -19.91 -0.30
N THR A 159 2.72 -20.36 0.79
CA THR A 159 1.36 -20.87 0.86
C THR A 159 0.32 -19.82 1.21
N ASP A 160 0.74 -18.63 1.62
CA ASP A 160 -0.17 -17.57 2.03
C ASP A 160 -0.89 -16.97 0.82
N LYS A 161 -2.18 -16.69 1.01
CA LYS A 161 -2.98 -16.00 0.01
C LYS A 161 -2.83 -14.51 0.20
N VAL A 162 -2.13 -13.86 -0.69
CA VAL A 162 -1.89 -12.43 -0.67
C VAL A 162 -2.71 -11.77 -1.77
N VAL A 163 -3.43 -10.71 -1.42
CA VAL A 163 -4.15 -9.86 -2.38
C VAL A 163 -3.66 -8.43 -2.23
N ALA A 164 -3.32 -7.80 -3.35
CA ALA A 164 -3.05 -6.36 -3.44
C ALA A 164 -4.14 -5.71 -4.29
N HIS A 165 -4.84 -4.74 -3.73
CA HIS A 165 -5.93 -4.02 -4.36
C HIS A 165 -5.54 -2.55 -4.52
N PHE A 166 -5.34 -2.11 -5.75
CA PHE A 166 -5.03 -0.73 -6.09
C PHE A 166 -6.29 0.00 -6.53
N HIS A 167 -6.50 1.22 -6.02
CA HIS A 167 -7.69 2.03 -6.28
C HIS A 167 -7.42 3.12 -7.28
N GLU A 168 -8.18 3.07 -8.40
CA GLU A 168 -8.25 4.13 -9.41
C GLU A 168 -6.91 4.46 -10.11
N TRP A 169 -6.94 5.58 -10.83
CA TRP A 169 -5.84 6.06 -11.65
C TRP A 169 -4.71 6.74 -10.85
N MET A 170 -4.95 7.07 -9.58
CA MET A 170 -3.94 7.69 -8.72
C MET A 170 -3.03 6.67 -8.00
N THR A 171 -3.08 5.40 -8.41
CA THR A 171 -2.22 4.36 -7.82
C THR A 171 -1.62 3.43 -8.86
#